data_d4afc80197b5aa73facdad8821d7069e
#
_entry.id   d4afc80197b5aa73facdad8821d7069e
#
_cell.length_a   1.000
_cell.length_b   1.000
_cell.length_c   1.000
_cell.angle_alpha   90.00
_cell.angle_beta   90.00
_cell.angle_gamma   90.00
#
_symmetry.space_group_name_H-M   'P 1'
#
loop_
_entity.id
_entity.type
_entity.pdbx_description
1 polymer ?
#
loop_
_entity_poly.entity_id
_entity_poly.type
_entity_poly.pdbx_seq_one_letter_code
_entity_poly.pdbx_strand_id
1 'polypeptide(L)'
;MGVLLKELVKMPCFKKAKLVAGTIHRDIYVEGITIIEAPDIADWIKGGELLLTSFYSVDDDLEAQKDIIIKLKEKGAAALIIKTSRFLLEIPEEIIELGNQLNFPIIEIPGNVKYIDIMY
;
A
#
# COMPACT_ATOMS: atom_id res chain seq x y z
N MET A 1 13.42 -5.91 14.13
CA MET A 1 12.33 -6.87 14.39
C MET A 1 11.03 -6.31 13.84
N GLY A 2 10.30 -7.09 13.06
CA GLY A 2 9.08 -6.64 12.42
C GLY A 2 7.85 -6.78 13.29
N VAL A 3 6.78 -6.12 12.85
CA VAL A 3 5.45 -6.21 13.47
C VAL A 3 4.54 -6.95 12.49
N LEU A 4 3.68 -7.83 12.99
CA LEU A 4 2.73 -8.53 12.13
C LEU A 4 1.74 -7.54 11.51
N LEU A 5 1.54 -7.62 10.20
CA LEU A 5 0.62 -6.73 9.50
C LEU A 5 -0.80 -6.84 10.06
N LYS A 6 -1.26 -8.05 10.39
CA LYS A 6 -2.59 -8.24 10.95
C LYS A 6 -2.80 -7.53 12.28
N GLU A 7 -1.74 -7.37 13.06
CA GLU A 7 -1.82 -6.64 14.33
C GLU A 7 -1.77 -5.13 14.08
N LEU A 8 -0.95 -4.72 13.12
CA LEU A 8 -0.78 -3.31 12.78
C LEU A 8 -2.10 -2.70 12.30
N VAL A 9 -2.85 -3.40 11.45
CA VAL A 9 -4.11 -2.88 10.91
C VAL A 9 -5.23 -2.80 11.93
N LYS A 10 -5.06 -3.41 13.12
CA LYS A 10 -6.03 -3.31 14.21
C LYS A 10 -5.83 -2.06 15.07
N MET A 11 -4.71 -1.35 14.87
CA MET A 11 -4.43 -0.14 15.65
C MET A 11 -5.42 0.97 15.32
N PRO A 12 -5.72 1.88 16.30
CA PRO A 12 -6.71 2.94 16.07
C PRO A 12 -6.44 3.82 14.85
N CYS A 13 -5.17 4.03 14.49
CA CYS A 13 -4.82 4.84 13.32
C CYS A 13 -5.29 4.22 11.99
N PHE A 14 -5.59 2.92 11.99
CA PHE A 14 -6.10 2.21 10.81
C PHE A 14 -7.61 2.01 10.85
N LYS A 15 -8.33 2.70 11.73
CA LYS A 15 -9.77 2.52 11.89
C LYS A 15 -10.54 2.72 10.59
N LYS A 16 -10.10 3.65 9.75
CA LYS A 16 -10.73 3.96 8.47
C LYS A 16 -10.09 3.22 7.29
N ALA A 17 -9.11 2.39 7.54
CA ALA A 17 -8.44 1.62 6.50
C ALA A 17 -9.31 0.44 6.07
N LYS A 18 -9.25 0.13 4.78
CA LYS A 18 -10.03 -0.96 4.18
C LYS A 18 -9.12 -1.81 3.31
N LEU A 19 -9.09 -3.10 3.54
CA LEU A 19 -8.38 -4.03 2.65
C LEU A 19 -9.21 -4.19 1.38
N VAL A 20 -8.66 -3.78 0.23
CA VAL A 20 -9.38 -3.83 -1.05
C VAL A 20 -8.86 -4.93 -1.96
N ALA A 21 -7.67 -5.46 -1.72
CA ALA A 21 -7.10 -6.54 -2.54
C ALA A 21 -6.13 -7.39 -1.72
N GLY A 22 -5.95 -8.63 -2.16
CA GLY A 22 -5.06 -9.56 -1.50
C GLY A 22 -5.62 -10.07 -0.18
N THR A 23 -4.77 -10.75 0.58
CA THR A 23 -5.11 -11.31 1.88
C THR A 23 -4.04 -10.94 2.89
N ILE A 24 -4.44 -10.56 4.09
CA ILE A 24 -3.49 -10.32 5.17
C ILE A 24 -3.24 -11.64 5.88
N HIS A 25 -2.15 -12.31 5.51
CA HIS A 25 -1.75 -13.55 6.14
C HIS A 25 -1.11 -13.28 7.50
N ARG A 26 -1.24 -14.22 8.43
CA ARG A 26 -0.65 -14.08 9.76
C ARG A 26 0.88 -14.07 9.74
N ASP A 27 1.49 -14.46 8.62
CA ASP A 27 2.94 -14.53 8.49
C ASP A 27 3.56 -13.27 7.89
N ILE A 28 2.75 -12.26 7.53
CA ILE A 28 3.29 -11.04 6.95
C ILE A 28 3.79 -10.12 8.04
N TYR A 29 5.11 -9.87 8.03
CA TYR A 29 5.77 -8.95 8.95
C TYR A 29 6.10 -7.64 8.25
N VAL A 30 5.90 -6.53 8.97
CA VAL A 30 6.27 -5.20 8.49
C VAL A 30 7.57 -4.79 9.19
N GLU A 31 8.62 -4.60 8.40
CA GLU A 31 9.94 -4.21 8.92
C GLU A 31 10.11 -2.69 8.99
N GLY A 32 9.30 -1.94 8.27
CA GLY A 32 9.34 -0.49 8.30
C GLY A 32 8.16 0.10 7.55
N ILE A 33 7.90 1.38 7.78
CA ILE A 33 6.83 2.13 7.11
C ILE A 33 7.47 3.27 6.33
N THR A 34 7.15 3.36 5.05
CA THR A 34 7.77 4.34 4.15
C THR A 34 6.70 5.05 3.33
N ILE A 35 6.79 6.38 3.26
CA ILE A 35 5.93 7.20 2.39
C ILE A 35 6.72 7.50 1.13
N ILE A 36 6.23 7.07 -0.02
CA ILE A 36 6.91 7.32 -1.30
C ILE A 36 5.88 7.78 -2.33
N GLU A 37 6.16 8.91 -2.97
CA GLU A 37 5.30 9.48 -4.00
C GLU A 37 5.99 9.52 -5.37
N ALA A 38 7.15 8.90 -5.52
CA ALA A 38 7.91 8.89 -6.76
C ALA A 38 7.55 7.69 -7.64
N PRO A 39 7.62 7.80 -8.98
CA PRO A 39 7.32 6.66 -9.85
C PRO A 39 8.33 5.52 -9.78
N ASP A 40 9.53 5.78 -9.29
CA ASP A 40 10.58 4.77 -9.12
C ASP A 40 10.60 4.15 -7.71
N ILE A 41 9.45 4.16 -7.05
CA ILE A 41 9.26 3.70 -5.67
C ILE A 41 9.89 2.33 -5.41
N ALA A 42 9.72 1.39 -6.35
CA ALA A 42 10.18 0.01 -6.18
C ALA A 42 11.71 -0.10 -6.15
N ASP A 43 12.43 0.87 -6.71
CA ASP A 43 13.90 0.82 -6.74
C ASP A 43 14.52 1.07 -5.36
N TRP A 44 13.75 1.61 -4.42
CA TRP A 44 14.23 1.98 -3.09
C TRP A 44 13.88 0.95 -2.03
N ILE A 45 13.18 -0.11 -2.38
CA ILE A 45 12.64 -1.09 -1.45
C ILE A 45 13.65 -2.20 -1.21
N LYS A 46 13.81 -2.57 0.06
CA LYS A 46 14.69 -3.66 0.46
C LYS A 46 13.94 -4.95 0.79
N GLY A 47 12.66 -4.85 1.07
CA GLY A 47 11.79 -5.95 1.48
C GLY A 47 11.19 -5.71 2.85
N GLY A 48 9.95 -6.15 3.06
CA GLY A 48 9.27 -6.05 4.35
C GLY A 48 8.65 -4.69 4.64
N GLU A 49 8.71 -3.74 3.72
CA GLU A 49 8.15 -2.41 3.97
C GLU A 49 6.63 -2.39 3.79
N LEU A 50 5.97 -1.61 4.64
CA LEU A 50 4.60 -1.15 4.41
C LEU A 50 4.69 0.23 3.77
N LEU A 51 4.19 0.35 2.56
CA LEU A 51 4.34 1.56 1.77
C LEU A 51 3.06 2.36 1.74
N LEU A 52 3.19 3.69 1.88
CA LEU A 52 2.08 4.61 1.82
C LEU A 52 2.26 5.53 0.63
N THR A 53 1.27 5.60 -0.25
CA THR A 53 1.32 6.47 -1.42
C THR A 53 -0.07 6.98 -1.75
N SER A 54 -0.14 8.13 -2.43
CA SER A 54 -1.38 8.62 -3.02
C SER A 54 -1.43 8.39 -4.53
N PHE A 55 -0.39 7.80 -5.10
CA PHE A 55 -0.19 7.65 -6.55
C PHE A 55 -0.18 9.01 -7.28
N TYR A 56 0.17 10.08 -6.57
CA TYR A 56 0.14 11.43 -7.14
C TYR A 56 0.92 11.54 -8.45
N SER A 57 2.11 10.94 -8.51
CA SER A 57 2.96 11.02 -9.70
C SER A 57 2.49 10.13 -10.85
N VAL A 58 1.53 9.23 -10.60
CA VAL A 58 1.01 8.29 -11.60
C VAL A 58 -0.52 8.20 -11.55
N ASP A 59 -1.19 9.29 -11.11
CA ASP A 59 -2.62 9.28 -10.83
C ASP A 59 -3.49 9.00 -12.07
N ASP A 60 -3.01 9.31 -13.26
CA ASP A 60 -3.72 9.06 -14.52
C ASP A 60 -3.01 8.03 -15.42
N ASP A 61 -2.06 7.27 -14.86
CA ASP A 61 -1.28 6.28 -15.62
C ASP A 61 -1.46 4.89 -15.02
N LEU A 62 -2.49 4.19 -15.48
CA LEU A 62 -2.84 2.87 -14.98
C LEU A 62 -1.69 1.85 -15.17
N GLU A 63 -1.01 1.91 -16.31
CA GLU A 63 0.09 0.97 -16.59
C GLU A 63 1.26 1.19 -15.63
N ALA A 64 1.58 2.45 -15.30
CA ALA A 64 2.60 2.76 -14.32
C ALA A 64 2.21 2.27 -12.94
N GLN A 65 0.94 2.42 -12.57
CA GLN A 65 0.42 1.93 -11.29
C GLN A 65 0.56 0.41 -11.18
N LYS A 66 0.18 -0.31 -12.25
CA LYS A 66 0.31 -1.77 -12.28
C LYS A 66 1.76 -2.21 -12.17
N ASP A 67 2.66 -1.54 -12.88
CA ASP A 67 4.07 -1.86 -12.87
C ASP A 67 4.67 -1.69 -11.47
N ILE A 68 4.28 -0.64 -10.77
CA ILE A 68 4.71 -0.40 -9.40
C ILE A 68 4.30 -1.58 -8.51
N ILE A 69 3.05 -2.02 -8.60
CA ILE A 69 2.54 -3.12 -7.77
C ILE A 69 3.29 -4.42 -8.04
N ILE A 70 3.53 -4.73 -9.30
CA ILE A 70 4.28 -5.94 -9.68
C ILE A 70 5.70 -5.89 -9.08
N LYS A 71 6.37 -4.76 -9.22
CA LYS A 71 7.73 -4.60 -8.70
C LYS A 71 7.77 -4.65 -7.18
N LEU A 72 6.78 -4.06 -6.50
CA LEU A 72 6.68 -4.13 -5.05
C LEU A 72 6.57 -5.57 -4.58
N LYS A 73 5.73 -6.35 -5.23
CA LYS A 73 5.57 -7.77 -4.89
C LYS A 73 6.88 -8.52 -5.11
N GLU A 74 7.55 -8.29 -6.22
CA GLU A 74 8.82 -8.95 -6.54
C GLU A 74 9.91 -8.62 -5.52
N LYS A 75 9.91 -7.39 -5.02
CA LYS A 75 10.90 -6.93 -4.05
C LYS A 75 10.57 -7.32 -2.61
N GLY A 76 9.44 -7.96 -2.39
CA GLY A 76 9.07 -8.46 -1.06
C GLY A 76 8.46 -7.43 -0.14
N ALA A 77 7.87 -6.36 -0.67
CA ALA A 77 7.13 -5.41 0.15
C ALA A 77 6.00 -6.13 0.89
N ALA A 78 5.70 -5.69 2.12
CA ALA A 78 4.67 -6.34 2.94
C ALA A 78 3.27 -6.01 2.43
N ALA A 79 3.01 -4.75 2.10
CA ALA A 79 1.72 -4.29 1.64
C ALA A 79 1.84 -2.87 1.09
N LEU A 80 0.78 -2.42 0.41
CA LEU A 80 0.69 -1.05 -0.10
C LEU A 80 -0.57 -0.41 0.45
N ILE A 81 -0.43 0.77 1.06
CA ILE A 81 -1.55 1.60 1.48
C ILE A 81 -1.70 2.73 0.47
N ILE A 82 -2.87 2.84 -0.13
CA ILE A 82 -3.18 3.89 -1.10
C ILE A 82 -4.15 4.87 -0.46
N LYS A 83 -3.74 6.13 -0.37
CA LYS A 83 -4.56 7.20 0.16
C LYS A 83 -5.35 7.83 -0.98
N THR A 84 -6.67 7.72 -0.92
CA THR A 84 -7.53 8.38 -1.90
C THR A 84 -7.56 9.88 -1.64
N SER A 85 -7.73 10.66 -2.70
CA SER A 85 -7.72 12.10 -2.64
C SER A 85 -8.48 12.67 -3.86
N ARG A 86 -8.47 13.99 -4.02
CA ARG A 86 -9.06 14.60 -5.21
C ARG A 86 -8.35 14.20 -6.51
N PHE A 87 -7.12 13.68 -6.41
CA PHE A 87 -6.35 13.21 -7.58
C PHE A 87 -6.65 11.75 -7.89
N LEU A 88 -6.94 10.96 -6.85
CA LEU A 88 -7.28 9.55 -6.98
C LEU A 88 -8.50 9.30 -6.10
N LEU A 89 -9.69 9.51 -6.68
CA LEU A 89 -10.95 9.43 -5.93
C LEU A 89 -11.26 8.01 -5.48
N GLU A 90 -10.86 7.03 -6.29
CA GLU A 90 -11.02 5.62 -5.94
C GLU A 90 -9.90 4.82 -6.58
N ILE A 91 -9.64 3.65 -6.01
CA ILE A 91 -8.61 2.75 -6.55
C ILE A 91 -9.20 2.03 -7.76
N PRO A 92 -8.53 2.10 -8.94
CA PRO A 92 -9.03 1.42 -10.13
C PRO A 92 -9.26 -0.06 -9.91
N GLU A 93 -10.34 -0.59 -10.50
CA GLU A 93 -10.68 -2.01 -10.36
C GLU A 93 -9.55 -2.92 -10.86
N GLU A 94 -8.85 -2.51 -11.92
CA GLU A 94 -7.73 -3.27 -12.47
C GLU A 94 -6.60 -3.43 -11.47
N ILE A 95 -6.40 -2.43 -10.61
CA ILE A 95 -5.40 -2.50 -9.55
C ILE A 95 -5.83 -3.50 -8.47
N ILE A 96 -7.11 -3.49 -8.11
CA ILE A 96 -7.67 -4.44 -7.15
C ILE A 96 -7.53 -5.86 -7.67
N GLU A 97 -7.86 -6.09 -8.93
CA GLU A 97 -7.73 -7.40 -9.56
C GLU A 97 -6.28 -7.87 -9.56
N LEU A 98 -5.35 -6.99 -9.89
CA LEU A 98 -3.93 -7.32 -9.89
C LEU A 98 -3.44 -7.69 -8.50
N GLY A 99 -3.83 -6.93 -7.49
CA GLY A 99 -3.48 -7.23 -6.10
C GLY A 99 -3.99 -8.60 -5.67
N ASN A 100 -5.21 -8.95 -6.10
CA ASN A 100 -5.78 -10.27 -5.81
C ASN A 100 -5.03 -11.38 -6.53
N GLN A 101 -4.67 -11.18 -7.80
CA GLN A 101 -3.93 -12.17 -8.57
C GLN A 101 -2.55 -12.44 -7.98
N LEU A 102 -1.87 -11.40 -7.51
CA LEU A 102 -0.55 -11.50 -6.91
C LEU A 102 -0.61 -11.86 -5.43
N ASN A 103 -1.81 -11.89 -4.85
CA ASN A 103 -2.03 -12.03 -3.41
C ASN A 103 -1.20 -11.02 -2.62
N PHE A 104 -1.22 -9.78 -3.10
CA PHE A 104 -0.49 -8.67 -2.50
C PHE A 104 -1.48 -7.74 -1.79
N PRO A 105 -1.35 -7.54 -0.47
CA PRO A 105 -2.34 -6.72 0.26
C PRO A 105 -2.29 -5.27 -0.19
N ILE A 106 -3.45 -4.76 -0.61
CA ILE A 106 -3.63 -3.35 -0.95
C ILE A 106 -4.71 -2.80 -0.03
N ILE A 107 -4.37 -1.75 0.70
CA ILE A 107 -5.22 -1.15 1.71
C ILE A 107 -5.54 0.29 1.29
N GLU A 108 -6.81 0.66 1.36
CA GLU A 108 -7.28 2.01 1.06
C GLU A 108 -7.49 2.79 2.34
N ILE A 109 -7.01 4.04 2.37
CA ILE A 109 -7.33 4.97 3.46
C ILE A 109 -7.91 6.25 2.86
N PRO A 110 -8.87 6.91 3.57
CA PRO A 110 -9.45 8.17 3.08
C PRO A 110 -8.43 9.30 3.06
N GLY A 111 -8.68 10.28 2.20
CA GLY A 111 -7.78 11.42 2.04
C GLY A 111 -7.63 12.30 3.27
N ASN A 112 -8.57 12.22 4.23
CA ASN A 112 -8.50 13.01 5.46
C ASN A 112 -7.67 12.34 6.56
N VAL A 113 -7.17 11.12 6.34
CA VAL A 113 -6.26 10.47 7.27
C VAL A 113 -4.86 11.00 7.03
N LYS A 114 -4.19 11.44 8.09
CA LYS A 114 -2.83 11.95 7.98
C LYS A 114 -1.83 10.81 8.10
N TYR A 115 -0.79 10.85 7.27
CA TYR A 115 0.26 9.83 7.33
C TYR A 115 0.93 9.77 8.71
N ILE A 116 1.11 10.93 9.34
CA ILE A 116 1.75 10.98 10.65
C ILE A 116 0.97 10.19 11.70
N ASP A 117 -0.35 10.11 11.58
CA ASP A 117 -1.19 9.33 12.49
C ASP A 117 -0.96 7.83 12.33
N ILE A 118 -0.51 7.40 11.16
CA ILE A 118 -0.19 6.00 10.88
C ILE A 118 1.22 5.65 11.34
N MET A 119 2.15 6.60 11.21
CA MET A 119 3.56 6.35 11.52
C MET A 119 3.88 6.39 13.00
N TYR A 120 3.01 6.95 13.82
CA TYR A 120 3.11 6.99 15.28
C TYR A 120 1.95 6.23 15.92
#